data_f32d314ce5ae4a2f2e89bac116e5e1ae
#
_entry.id   f32d314ce5ae4a2f2e89bac116e5e1ae
#
_cell.length_a   1.000
_cell.length_b   1.000
_cell.length_c   1.000
_cell.angle_alpha   90.00
_cell.angle_beta   90.00
_cell.angle_gamma   90.00
#
_symmetry.space_group_name_H-M   'P 1'
#
loop_
_entity.id
_entity.type
_entity.pdbx_description
1 polymer ?
#
loop_
_entity_poly.entity_id
_entity_poly.type
_entity_poly.pdbx_seq_one_letter_code
_entity_poly.pdbx_strand_id
1 'polypeptide(L)'
;MALAEFKRVLKPGGFALITLPELEAVASLVLDQGFDEVAYISPAGPITPRDMIFGHSASITRGQFYMAHKTGFTSASLGRQLADTGFATVLVKREGLDLWALGLMQEADQATVQDDLRSAGLDLSQ
;
A
#
# COMPACT_ATOMS: atom_id res chain seq x y z
N MET A 1 6.70 -14.17 -6.56
CA MET A 1 6.31 -13.14 -5.58
C MET A 1 6.32 -11.78 -6.25
N ALA A 2 5.25 -11.00 -6.04
CA ALA A 2 5.09 -9.70 -6.71
C ALA A 2 6.23 -8.71 -6.40
N LEU A 3 6.64 -8.59 -5.14
CA LEU A 3 7.71 -7.66 -4.76
C LEU A 3 9.05 -7.99 -5.42
N ALA A 4 9.37 -9.27 -5.57
CA ALA A 4 10.58 -9.69 -6.26
C ALA A 4 10.54 -9.29 -7.74
N GLU A 5 9.38 -9.40 -8.38
CA GLU A 5 9.19 -8.98 -9.77
C GLU A 5 9.23 -7.47 -9.94
N PHE A 6 8.70 -6.71 -8.99
CA PHE A 6 8.84 -5.26 -8.99
C PHE A 6 10.31 -4.87 -8.98
N LYS A 7 11.09 -5.48 -8.08
CA LYS A 7 12.52 -5.23 -7.99
C LYS A 7 13.26 -5.64 -9.28
N ARG A 8 12.90 -6.80 -9.83
CA ARG A 8 13.56 -7.34 -11.04
C ARG A 8 13.51 -6.38 -12.24
N VAL A 9 12.38 -5.68 -12.41
CA VAL A 9 12.17 -4.81 -13.58
C VAL A 9 12.71 -3.39 -13.37
N LEU A 10 13.12 -3.03 -12.15
CA LEU A 10 13.63 -1.70 -11.86
C LEU A 10 15.09 -1.55 -12.30
N LYS A 11 15.41 -0.36 -12.81
CA LYS A 11 16.77 0.05 -13.06
C LYS A 11 17.53 0.25 -11.75
N PRO A 12 18.88 0.24 -11.75
CA PRO A 12 19.68 0.41 -10.53
C PRO A 12 19.38 1.70 -9.75
N GLY A 13 18.97 2.77 -10.41
CA GLY A 13 18.58 4.03 -9.78
C GLY A 13 17.08 4.17 -9.56
N GLY A 14 16.31 3.13 -9.80
CA GLY A 14 14.85 3.15 -9.70
C GLY A 14 14.32 2.96 -8.30
N PHE A 15 12.99 3.06 -8.20
CA PHE A 15 12.29 2.83 -6.93
C PHE A 15 10.90 2.24 -7.19
N ALA A 16 10.36 1.59 -6.18
CA ALA A 16 8.95 1.16 -6.15
C ALA A 16 8.19 1.99 -5.14
N LEU A 17 7.07 2.55 -5.56
CA LEU A 17 6.12 3.24 -4.68
C LEU A 17 4.86 2.39 -4.60
N ILE A 18 4.48 1.99 -3.40
CA ILE A 18 3.37 1.08 -3.17
C ILE A 18 2.40 1.70 -2.20
N THR A 19 1.12 1.66 -2.52
CA THR A 19 0.05 2.01 -1.59
C THR A 19 -0.97 0.89 -1.49
N LEU A 20 -1.44 0.64 -0.28
CA LEU A 20 -2.43 -0.39 -0.02
C LEU A 20 -3.08 -0.13 1.35
N PRO A 21 -4.21 -0.81 1.66
CA PRO A 21 -4.83 -0.66 2.98
C PRO A 21 -3.90 -1.12 4.09
N GLU A 22 -3.82 -0.33 5.17
CA GLU A 22 -3.06 -0.68 6.36
C GLU A 22 -3.94 -1.54 7.27
N LEU A 23 -3.56 -2.80 7.44
CA LEU A 23 -4.43 -3.80 8.03
C LEU A 23 -4.74 -3.55 9.52
N GLU A 24 -3.80 -3.00 10.29
CA GLU A 24 -4.07 -2.66 11.69
C GLU A 24 -5.08 -1.52 11.82
N ALA A 25 -4.98 -0.50 10.96
CA ALA A 25 -5.93 0.60 10.95
C ALA A 25 -7.33 0.13 10.56
N VAL A 26 -7.41 -0.75 9.56
CA VAL A 26 -8.69 -1.32 9.11
C VAL A 26 -9.29 -2.23 10.21
N ALA A 27 -8.48 -3.02 10.88
CA ALA A 27 -8.92 -3.86 12.00
C ALA A 27 -9.49 -3.02 13.15
N SER A 28 -8.82 -1.90 13.50
CA SER A 28 -9.34 -0.96 14.49
C SER A 28 -10.68 -0.38 14.06
N LEU A 29 -10.82 -0.04 12.79
CA LEU A 29 -12.07 0.48 12.25
C LEU A 29 -13.20 -0.55 12.34
N VAL A 30 -12.91 -1.83 12.09
CA VAL A 30 -13.88 -2.93 12.26
C VAL A 30 -14.39 -2.98 13.70
N LEU A 31 -13.48 -2.84 14.66
CA LEU A 31 -13.86 -2.86 16.09
C LEU A 31 -14.67 -1.63 16.50
N ASP A 32 -14.36 -0.48 15.92
CA ASP A 32 -15.00 0.79 16.31
C ASP A 32 -16.38 0.98 15.68
N GLN A 33 -16.55 0.65 14.41
CA GLN A 33 -17.80 0.93 13.69
C GLN A 33 -18.49 -0.28 13.08
N GLY A 34 -17.77 -1.37 12.85
CA GLY A 34 -18.32 -2.60 12.27
C GLY A 34 -17.78 -2.91 10.88
N PHE A 35 -17.90 -4.17 10.51
CA PHE A 35 -17.28 -4.74 9.31
C PHE A 35 -17.95 -4.27 8.02
N ASP A 36 -19.26 -4.07 8.04
CA ASP A 36 -20.07 -3.73 6.87
C ASP A 36 -20.57 -2.29 6.86
N GLU A 37 -20.11 -1.46 7.81
CA GLU A 37 -20.46 -0.06 7.82
C GLU A 37 -19.59 0.73 6.83
N VAL A 38 -20.17 1.75 6.19
CA VAL A 38 -19.45 2.56 5.21
C VAL A 38 -18.36 3.38 5.90
N ALA A 39 -17.11 3.16 5.49
CA ALA A 39 -15.97 3.89 6.03
C ALA A 39 -15.77 5.22 5.30
N TYR A 40 -15.91 5.22 3.99
CA TYR A 40 -15.82 6.43 3.16
C TYR A 40 -16.48 6.21 1.80
N ILE A 41 -16.68 7.31 1.08
CA ILE A 41 -17.22 7.28 -0.29
C ILE A 41 -16.06 7.51 -1.27
N SER A 42 -15.84 6.55 -2.16
CA SER A 42 -14.85 6.66 -3.23
C SER A 42 -15.53 6.95 -4.57
N PRO A 43 -14.75 7.27 -5.63
CA PRO A 43 -15.31 7.36 -6.98
C PRO A 43 -16.03 6.09 -7.45
N ALA A 44 -15.67 4.93 -6.90
CA ALA A 44 -16.31 3.65 -7.19
C ALA A 44 -17.55 3.39 -6.32
N GLY A 45 -17.88 4.32 -5.40
CA GLY A 45 -19.02 4.21 -4.50
C GLY A 45 -18.59 4.01 -3.03
N PRO A 46 -19.54 3.63 -2.17
CA PRO A 46 -19.26 3.41 -0.75
C PRO A 46 -18.26 2.26 -0.55
N ILE A 47 -17.32 2.46 0.37
CA ILE A 47 -16.31 1.47 0.73
C ILE A 47 -16.47 1.10 2.21
N THR A 48 -16.54 -0.20 2.48
CA THR A 48 -16.62 -0.76 3.83
C THR A 48 -15.28 -1.35 4.26
N PRO A 49 -15.06 -1.60 5.57
CA PRO A 49 -13.89 -2.37 6.01
C PRO A 49 -13.77 -3.75 5.33
N ARG A 50 -14.90 -4.40 5.04
CA ARG A 50 -14.91 -5.67 4.26
C ARG A 50 -14.23 -5.48 2.91
N ASP A 51 -14.58 -4.40 2.20
CA ASP A 51 -13.99 -4.10 0.88
C ASP A 51 -12.49 -3.85 0.98
N MET A 52 -12.03 -3.19 2.05
CA MET A 52 -10.60 -2.92 2.25
C MET A 52 -9.81 -4.20 2.53
N ILE A 53 -10.40 -5.14 3.26
CA ILE A 53 -9.72 -6.40 3.61
C ILE A 53 -9.75 -7.38 2.45
N PHE A 54 -10.92 -7.61 1.86
CA PHE A 54 -11.13 -8.68 0.87
C PHE A 54 -11.20 -8.20 -0.57
N GLY A 55 -11.22 -6.90 -0.81
CA GLY A 55 -11.40 -6.29 -2.13
C GLY A 55 -12.82 -5.78 -2.33
N HIS A 56 -12.98 -4.88 -3.31
CA HIS A 56 -14.24 -4.19 -3.55
C HIS A 56 -15.34 -5.17 -3.95
N SER A 57 -16.28 -5.43 -3.04
CA SER A 57 -17.31 -6.47 -3.19
C SER A 57 -18.14 -6.30 -4.45
N ALA A 58 -18.56 -5.07 -4.76
CA ALA A 58 -19.36 -4.80 -5.95
C ALA A 58 -18.60 -5.12 -7.25
N SER A 59 -17.30 -4.85 -7.31
CA SER A 59 -16.47 -5.19 -8.46
C SER A 59 -16.29 -6.69 -8.60
N ILE A 60 -16.05 -7.40 -7.50
CA ILE A 60 -15.90 -8.85 -7.48
C ILE A 60 -17.20 -9.52 -7.92
N THR A 61 -18.34 -9.05 -7.44
CA THR A 61 -19.66 -9.55 -7.82
C THR A 61 -19.93 -9.38 -9.32
N ARG A 62 -19.40 -8.33 -9.94
CA ARG A 62 -19.49 -8.13 -11.39
C ARG A 62 -18.49 -8.94 -12.21
N GLY A 63 -17.75 -9.85 -11.58
CA GLY A 63 -16.80 -10.74 -12.26
C GLY A 63 -15.36 -10.22 -12.33
N GLN A 64 -15.07 -9.10 -11.67
CA GLN A 64 -13.72 -8.54 -11.61
C GLN A 64 -12.91 -9.22 -10.48
N PHE A 65 -12.66 -10.51 -10.64
CA PHE A 65 -12.04 -11.34 -9.59
C PHE A 65 -10.62 -10.91 -9.23
N TYR A 66 -9.94 -10.21 -10.14
CA TYR A 66 -8.61 -9.63 -9.86
C TYR A 66 -8.65 -8.55 -8.77
N MET A 67 -9.83 -8.01 -8.44
CA MET A 67 -10.00 -7.04 -7.35
C MET A 67 -10.00 -7.71 -5.97
N ALA A 68 -10.07 -9.04 -5.91
CA ALA A 68 -10.01 -9.76 -4.64
C ALA A 68 -8.58 -9.70 -4.06
N HIS A 69 -8.50 -9.34 -2.78
CA HIS A 69 -7.22 -9.31 -2.07
C HIS A 69 -6.85 -10.71 -1.61
N LYS A 70 -5.64 -11.16 -1.94
CA LYS A 70 -5.14 -12.48 -1.54
C LYS A 70 -4.34 -12.44 -0.24
N THR A 71 -3.90 -11.26 0.16
CA THR A 71 -3.16 -11.02 1.40
C THR A 71 -3.35 -9.56 1.83
N GLY A 72 -2.92 -9.24 3.04
CA GLY A 72 -2.91 -7.89 3.57
C GLY A 72 -1.59 -7.59 4.26
N PHE A 73 -1.33 -6.31 4.54
CA PHE A 73 -0.08 -5.88 5.13
C PHE A 73 -0.31 -4.89 6.27
N THR A 74 0.55 -4.99 7.28
CA THR A 74 0.80 -3.93 8.24
C THR A 74 2.05 -3.17 7.82
N SER A 75 2.31 -2.00 8.42
CA SER A 75 3.55 -1.26 8.14
C SER A 75 4.79 -2.11 8.43
N ALA A 76 4.79 -2.85 9.54
CA ALA A 76 5.91 -3.71 9.92
C ALA A 76 6.10 -4.86 8.92
N SER A 77 5.02 -5.53 8.51
CA SER A 77 5.13 -6.68 7.61
C SER A 77 5.55 -6.27 6.20
N LEU A 78 5.02 -5.17 5.67
CA LEU A 78 5.40 -4.67 4.34
C LEU A 78 6.86 -4.20 4.34
N GLY A 79 7.27 -3.44 5.35
CA GLY A 79 8.65 -2.97 5.48
C GLY A 79 9.63 -4.13 5.51
N ARG A 80 9.32 -5.17 6.28
CA ARG A 80 10.16 -6.38 6.37
C ARG A 80 10.24 -7.09 5.02
N GLN A 81 9.12 -7.29 4.35
CA GLN A 81 9.11 -7.99 3.06
C GLN A 81 9.86 -7.22 1.98
N LEU A 82 9.77 -5.89 1.95
CA LEU A 82 10.55 -5.07 1.02
C LEU A 82 12.06 -5.19 1.31
N ALA A 83 12.45 -5.12 2.58
CA ALA A 83 13.84 -5.30 2.97
C ALA A 83 14.36 -6.70 2.61
N ASP A 84 13.58 -7.74 2.89
CA ASP A 84 13.93 -9.12 2.58
C ASP A 84 14.01 -9.38 1.07
N THR A 85 13.24 -8.64 0.27
CA THR A 85 13.31 -8.70 -1.20
C THR A 85 14.61 -8.11 -1.74
N GLY A 86 15.28 -7.26 -0.94
CA GLY A 86 16.60 -6.72 -1.28
C GLY A 86 16.60 -5.27 -1.70
N PHE A 87 15.53 -4.51 -1.43
CA PHE A 87 15.59 -3.06 -1.61
C PHE A 87 16.61 -2.47 -0.63
N ALA A 88 17.45 -1.56 -1.13
CA ALA A 88 18.56 -1.00 -0.35
C ALA A 88 18.07 -0.09 0.77
N THR A 89 17.00 0.65 0.54
CA THR A 89 16.36 1.52 1.53
C THR A 89 14.86 1.34 1.44
N VAL A 90 14.20 1.23 2.58
CA VAL A 90 12.75 1.07 2.67
C VAL A 90 12.20 2.14 3.61
N LEU A 91 11.23 2.91 3.12
CA LEU A 91 10.48 3.88 3.91
C LEU A 91 9.02 3.47 3.91
N VAL A 92 8.40 3.41 5.07
CA VAL A 92 6.99 3.05 5.21
C VAL A 92 6.30 4.10 6.06
N LYS A 93 5.17 4.59 5.57
CA LYS A 93 4.36 5.58 6.26
C LYS A 93 2.90 5.15 6.27
N ARG A 94 2.30 5.19 7.45
CA ARG A 94 0.86 5.01 7.64
C ARG A 94 0.19 6.36 7.58
N GLU A 95 -0.86 6.47 6.78
CA GLU A 95 -1.64 7.69 6.66
C GLU A 95 -3.13 7.32 6.59
N GLY A 96 -3.85 7.61 7.69
CA GLY A 96 -5.24 7.20 7.81
C GLY A 96 -5.40 5.68 7.75
N LEU A 97 -6.16 5.22 6.77
CA LEU A 97 -6.40 3.79 6.53
C LEU A 97 -5.42 3.19 5.51
N ASP A 98 -4.53 4.01 4.97
CA ASP A 98 -3.61 3.61 3.92
C ASP A 98 -2.17 3.48 4.42
N LEU A 99 -1.45 2.63 3.73
CA LEU A 99 -0.04 2.40 3.92
C LEU A 99 0.68 2.83 2.65
N TRP A 100 1.71 3.65 2.79
CA TRP A 100 2.57 4.05 1.70
C TRP A 100 3.97 3.51 1.95
N ALA A 101 4.55 2.86 0.95
CA ALA A 101 5.88 2.29 1.06
C ALA A 101 6.72 2.67 -0.15
N LEU A 102 7.98 3.00 0.12
CA LEU A 102 8.97 3.33 -0.88
C LEU A 102 10.14 2.37 -0.75
N GLY A 103 10.39 1.58 -1.78
CA GLY A 103 11.56 0.72 -1.86
C GLY A 103 12.55 1.30 -2.87
N LEU A 104 13.72 1.70 -2.40
CA LEU A 104 14.76 2.31 -3.24
C LEU A 104 15.78 1.27 -3.66
N MET A 105 16.12 1.27 -4.96
CA MET A 105 17.25 0.49 -5.46
C MET A 105 18.56 1.12 -4.97
N GLN A 106 19.65 0.35 -5.02
CA GLN A 106 20.93 0.73 -4.42
C GLN A 106 21.50 2.06 -4.94
N GLU A 107 21.30 2.35 -6.22
CA GLU A 107 21.82 3.58 -6.84
C GLU A 107 20.79 4.72 -6.86
N ALA A 108 19.63 4.53 -6.25
CA ALA A 108 18.63 5.58 -6.16
C ALA A 108 19.06 6.67 -5.19
N ASP A 109 18.85 7.93 -5.59
CA ASP A 109 19.10 9.07 -4.70
C ASP A 109 17.84 9.34 -3.87
N GLN A 110 17.89 8.96 -2.61
CA GLN A 110 16.76 9.09 -1.69
C GLN A 110 16.26 10.54 -1.60
N ALA A 111 17.14 11.50 -1.51
CA ALA A 111 16.75 12.91 -1.38
C ALA A 111 15.98 13.40 -2.61
N THR A 112 16.47 13.08 -3.81
CA THR A 112 15.80 13.43 -5.07
C THR A 112 14.44 12.77 -5.18
N VAL A 113 14.34 11.47 -4.87
CA VAL A 113 13.06 10.74 -4.94
C VAL A 113 12.06 11.32 -3.95
N GLN A 114 12.48 11.59 -2.72
CA GLN A 114 11.59 12.18 -1.71
C GLN A 114 11.14 13.59 -2.10
N ASP A 115 12.01 14.40 -2.70
CA ASP A 115 11.66 15.74 -3.18
C ASP A 115 10.65 15.68 -4.33
N ASP A 116 10.84 14.76 -5.27
CA ASP A 116 9.92 14.55 -6.38
C ASP A 116 8.54 14.12 -5.87
N LEU A 117 8.50 13.18 -4.92
CA LEU A 117 7.24 12.72 -4.31
C LEU A 117 6.56 13.84 -3.54
N ARG A 118 7.33 14.63 -2.79
CA ARG A 118 6.79 15.77 -2.03
C ARG A 118 6.20 16.82 -2.95
N SER A 119 6.82 17.06 -4.11
CA SER A 119 6.29 17.95 -5.14
C SER A 119 4.99 17.44 -5.74
N ALA A 120 4.77 16.14 -5.74
CA ALA A 120 3.51 15.51 -6.16
C ALA A 120 2.48 15.38 -5.04
N GLY A 121 2.78 15.92 -3.84
CA GLY A 121 1.86 15.91 -2.71
C GLY A 121 2.03 14.73 -1.75
N LEU A 122 3.07 13.93 -1.90
CA LEU A 122 3.32 12.78 -1.03
C LEU A 122 4.61 12.96 -0.24
N ASP A 123 4.47 13.18 1.06
CA ASP A 123 5.61 13.31 1.95
C ASP A 123 5.81 12.02 2.75
N LEU A 124 6.90 11.32 2.43
CA LEU A 124 7.32 10.08 3.12
C LEU A 124 8.41 10.32 4.16
N SER A 125 8.67 11.57 4.54
CA SER A 125 9.59 11.85 5.64
C SER A 125 9.03 11.31 6.96
N GLN A 126 9.90 10.78 7.75
CA GLN A 126 9.55 10.14 9.02
C GLN A 126 9.57 11.17 10.16
#